data_c1118dbaee62eb8f995a7d1bf162e684
#
_entry.id   c1118dbaee62eb8f995a7d1bf162e684
#
_cell.length_a   1.000
_cell.length_b   1.000
_cell.length_c   1.000
_cell.angle_alpha   90.00
_cell.angle_beta   90.00
_cell.angle_gamma   90.00
#
_symmetry.space_group_name_H-M   'P 1'
#
loop_
_entity.id
_entity.type
_entity.pdbx_description
1 polymer ?
#
loop_
_entity_poly.entity_id
_entity_poly.type
_entity_poly.pdbx_seq_one_letter_code
_entity_poly.pdbx_strand_id
1 'polypeptide(L)'
;MKIFSINAISIFGYLIIGVFFPLLWYQGMRLKRVVPRLPTPGDSPFGICKGKDKEFNILGLGESPMAGVGIAKHSFTLTGLTAVRLNKLLGCSVNWKILAESGLSLKNLNKLIREQSDENADLVLVSMGGNDVFQLTPPWVWKNNINTCVK
;
A
#
# COMPACT_ATOMS: atom_id res chain seq x y z
N MET A 1 20.50 19.01 9.95
CA MET A 1 20.70 17.80 9.11
C MET A 1 21.62 16.85 9.87
N LYS A 2 21.05 15.86 10.62
CA LYS A 2 21.87 14.87 11.34
C LYS A 2 22.46 13.93 10.28
N ILE A 3 23.76 14.02 10.08
CA ILE A 3 24.54 13.05 9.27
C ILE A 3 24.36 11.70 9.96
N PHE A 4 23.87 10.71 9.25
CA PHE A 4 23.76 9.33 9.70
C PHE A 4 25.16 8.89 10.16
N SER A 5 25.40 8.81 11.45
CA SER A 5 26.60 8.17 12.00
C SER A 5 26.46 6.68 11.71
N ILE A 6 27.22 6.20 10.74
CA ILE A 6 27.29 4.77 10.44
C ILE A 6 28.08 4.13 11.59
N ASN A 7 27.37 3.47 12.49
CA ASN A 7 27.98 2.74 13.60
C ASN A 7 28.69 1.47 13.09
N ALA A 8 29.72 1.01 13.81
CA ALA A 8 30.45 -0.23 13.49
C ALA A 8 29.52 -1.44 13.28
N ILE A 9 28.40 -1.51 14.02
CA ILE A 9 27.33 -2.51 13.87
C ILE A 9 26.70 -2.45 12.47
N SER A 10 26.45 -1.24 11.94
CA SER A 10 25.88 -1.08 10.60
C SER A 10 26.86 -1.52 9.52
N ILE A 11 28.15 -1.22 9.67
CA ILE A 11 29.19 -1.65 8.71
C ILE A 11 29.29 -3.17 8.70
N PHE A 12 29.30 -3.81 9.87
CA PHE A 12 29.33 -5.27 9.99
C PHE A 12 28.08 -5.89 9.36
N GLY A 13 26.90 -5.32 9.56
CA GLY A 13 25.67 -5.74 8.92
C GLY A 13 25.74 -5.67 7.39
N TYR A 14 26.26 -4.59 6.82
CA TYR A 14 26.43 -4.46 5.36
C TYR A 14 27.44 -5.45 4.80
N LEU A 15 28.52 -5.77 5.53
CA LEU A 15 29.48 -6.79 5.11
C LEU A 15 28.85 -8.18 5.06
N ILE A 16 28.06 -8.55 6.09
CA ILE A 16 27.30 -9.81 6.11
C ILE A 16 26.33 -9.88 4.92
N ILE A 17 25.54 -8.82 4.70
CA ILE A 17 24.61 -8.75 3.58
C ILE A 17 25.36 -8.88 2.25
N GLY A 18 26.50 -8.21 2.09
CA GLY A 18 27.33 -8.31 0.88
C GLY A 18 27.81 -9.73 0.59
N VAL A 19 28.28 -10.45 1.60
CA VAL A 19 28.73 -11.84 1.48
C VAL A 19 27.58 -12.78 1.10
N PHE A 20 26.41 -12.62 1.73
CA PHE A 20 25.24 -13.46 1.47
C PHE A 20 24.38 -13.00 0.29
N PHE A 21 24.64 -11.82 -0.28
CA PHE A 21 23.84 -11.25 -1.36
C PHE A 21 23.64 -12.18 -2.56
N PRO A 22 24.67 -12.89 -3.09
CA PRO A 22 24.48 -13.80 -4.21
C PRO A 22 23.52 -14.94 -3.88
N LEU A 23 23.59 -15.48 -2.65
CA LEU A 23 22.71 -16.54 -2.18
C LEU A 23 21.27 -16.04 -2.02
N LEU A 24 21.09 -14.89 -1.38
CA LEU A 24 19.78 -14.26 -1.20
C LEU A 24 19.15 -13.89 -2.54
N TRP A 25 19.93 -13.39 -3.47
CA TRP A 25 19.50 -13.09 -4.83
C TRP A 25 19.01 -14.35 -5.56
N TYR A 26 19.80 -15.42 -5.51
CA TYR A 26 19.43 -16.70 -6.12
C TYR A 26 18.13 -17.26 -5.50
N GLN A 27 18.02 -17.25 -4.17
CA GLN A 27 16.81 -17.68 -3.46
C GLN A 27 15.60 -16.81 -3.84
N GLY A 28 15.76 -15.50 -3.91
CA GLY A 28 14.71 -14.57 -4.34
C GLY A 28 14.25 -14.85 -5.78
N MET A 29 15.17 -15.08 -6.69
CA MET A 29 14.84 -15.45 -8.07
C MET A 29 14.10 -16.79 -8.16
N ARG A 30 14.51 -17.79 -7.36
CA ARG A 30 13.84 -19.09 -7.29
C ARG A 30 12.42 -18.94 -6.75
N LEU A 31 12.24 -18.22 -5.64
CA LEU A 31 10.92 -17.95 -5.05
C LEU A 31 9.99 -17.26 -6.04
N LYS A 32 10.48 -16.26 -6.75
CA LYS A 32 9.72 -15.52 -7.77
C LYS A 32 9.21 -16.41 -8.91
N ARG A 33 9.88 -17.54 -9.19
CA ARG A 33 9.46 -18.51 -10.22
C ARG A 33 8.50 -19.56 -9.69
N VAL A 34 8.62 -19.92 -8.41
CA VAL A 34 7.88 -21.06 -7.81
C VAL A 34 6.59 -20.59 -7.12
N VAL A 35 6.61 -19.41 -6.52
CA VAL A 35 5.42 -18.88 -5.81
C VAL A 35 4.41 -18.37 -6.82
N PRO A 36 3.19 -18.95 -6.85
CA PRO A 36 2.14 -18.48 -7.73
C PRO A 36 1.71 -17.08 -7.34
N ARG A 37 1.43 -16.25 -8.33
CA ARG A 37 0.83 -14.94 -8.09
C ARG A 37 -0.63 -15.12 -7.76
N LEU A 38 -1.03 -14.72 -6.57
CA LEU A 38 -2.41 -14.72 -6.16
C LEU A 38 -3.18 -13.62 -6.94
N PRO A 39 -4.42 -13.89 -7.36
CA PRO A 39 -5.25 -12.92 -8.04
C PRO A 39 -5.70 -11.81 -7.08
N THR A 40 -6.06 -10.66 -7.63
CA THR A 40 -6.85 -9.64 -6.96
C THR A 40 -8.33 -10.00 -7.02
N PRO A 41 -9.18 -9.45 -6.13
CA PRO A 41 -10.62 -9.64 -6.22
C PRO A 41 -11.18 -9.21 -7.57
N GLY A 42 -12.17 -9.94 -8.09
CA GLY A 42 -12.81 -9.63 -9.36
C GLY A 42 -14.06 -8.75 -9.26
N ASP A 43 -14.44 -8.35 -8.04
CA ASP A 43 -15.58 -7.46 -7.78
C ASP A 43 -15.15 -5.97 -7.82
N SER A 44 -16.12 -5.06 -7.64
CA SER A 44 -15.86 -3.61 -7.68
C SER A 44 -14.97 -3.17 -6.50
N PRO A 45 -13.92 -2.33 -6.75
CA PRO A 45 -13.03 -1.81 -5.71
C PRO A 45 -13.65 -0.66 -4.91
N PHE A 46 -14.97 -0.62 -4.81
CA PHE A 46 -15.74 0.37 -4.05
C PHE A 46 -17.03 -0.25 -3.54
N GLY A 47 -17.62 0.39 -2.52
CA GLY A 47 -18.89 -0.04 -1.97
C GLY A 47 -19.43 0.89 -0.91
N ILE A 48 -20.60 0.56 -0.38
CA ILE A 48 -21.33 1.35 0.62
C ILE A 48 -21.79 0.43 1.74
N CYS A 49 -21.50 0.84 2.98
CA CYS A 49 -22.14 0.31 4.19
C CYS A 49 -23.26 1.29 4.57
N LYS A 50 -24.52 0.89 4.35
CA LYS A 50 -25.68 1.76 4.60
C LYS A 50 -25.85 2.07 6.10
N GLY A 51 -26.13 3.30 6.44
CA GLY A 51 -26.39 3.82 7.80
C GLY A 51 -27.38 5.00 7.74
N LYS A 52 -27.48 5.78 8.85
CA LYS A 52 -28.39 6.93 8.96
C LYS A 52 -27.71 8.24 8.56
N ASP A 53 -28.45 9.09 7.94
CA ASP A 53 -28.36 10.57 7.73
C ASP A 53 -27.01 11.25 7.41
N LYS A 54 -25.85 10.65 7.65
CA LYS A 54 -24.55 11.21 7.32
C LYS A 54 -23.78 10.24 6.46
N GLU A 55 -22.95 10.78 5.58
CA GLU A 55 -22.01 10.01 4.79
C GLU A 55 -20.60 10.22 5.31
N PHE A 56 -19.82 9.13 5.32
CA PHE A 56 -18.41 9.12 5.66
C PHE A 56 -17.66 8.41 4.52
N ASN A 57 -16.65 9.06 3.97
CA ASN A 57 -15.95 8.58 2.78
C ASN A 57 -14.56 8.08 3.13
N ILE A 58 -14.23 6.83 2.74
CA ILE A 58 -12.92 6.21 2.95
C ILE A 58 -12.26 5.97 1.61
N LEU A 59 -11.01 6.41 1.49
CA LEU A 59 -10.16 6.13 0.34
C LEU A 59 -9.00 5.23 0.76
N GLY A 60 -8.90 4.05 0.18
CA GLY A 60 -7.76 3.14 0.31
C GLY A 60 -6.77 3.36 -0.82
N LEU A 61 -5.54 3.71 -0.49
CA LEU A 61 -4.45 3.94 -1.45
C LEU A 61 -3.34 2.93 -1.24
N GLY A 62 -2.88 2.27 -2.30
CA GLY A 62 -1.79 1.37 -2.04
C GLY A 62 -1.35 0.41 -3.13
N GLU A 63 -0.60 -0.56 -2.69
CA GLU A 63 -0.08 -1.66 -3.50
C GLU A 63 -0.81 -2.98 -3.18
N SER A 64 -0.20 -4.12 -3.45
CA SER A 64 -0.82 -5.45 -3.37
C SER A 64 -1.68 -5.73 -2.13
N PRO A 65 -1.29 -5.38 -0.88
CA PRO A 65 -2.15 -5.60 0.29
C PRO A 65 -3.43 -4.77 0.24
N MET A 66 -3.36 -3.53 -0.22
CA MET A 66 -4.52 -2.65 -0.36
C MET A 66 -5.41 -3.08 -1.54
N ALA A 67 -4.80 -3.55 -2.64
CA ALA A 67 -5.50 -4.11 -3.80
C ALA A 67 -6.19 -5.46 -3.49
N GLY A 68 -5.96 -6.04 -2.32
CA GLY A 68 -6.60 -7.28 -1.90
C GLY A 68 -6.05 -8.54 -2.58
N VAL A 69 -4.75 -8.56 -2.93
CA VAL A 69 -4.12 -9.75 -3.52
C VAL A 69 -4.31 -10.97 -2.60
N GLY A 70 -4.92 -12.03 -3.14
CA GLY A 70 -5.24 -13.25 -2.40
C GLY A 70 -6.54 -13.19 -1.58
N ILE A 71 -7.30 -12.10 -1.67
CA ILE A 71 -8.59 -11.92 -1.00
C ILE A 71 -9.72 -12.15 -2.02
N ALA A 72 -10.81 -12.79 -1.59
CA ALA A 72 -11.90 -13.17 -2.49
C ALA A 72 -12.76 -11.97 -2.96
N LYS A 73 -12.93 -10.95 -2.10
CA LYS A 73 -13.76 -9.77 -2.40
C LYS A 73 -13.14 -8.51 -1.78
N HIS A 74 -13.30 -7.37 -2.45
CA HIS A 74 -12.82 -6.07 -1.95
C HIS A 74 -13.44 -5.67 -0.60
N SER A 75 -14.66 -6.11 -0.30
CA SER A 75 -15.29 -5.89 1.01
C SER A 75 -14.54 -6.56 2.19
N PHE A 76 -13.67 -7.53 1.93
CA PHE A 76 -12.82 -8.18 2.93
C PHE A 76 -11.39 -7.63 3.01
N THR A 77 -11.08 -6.60 2.23
CA THR A 77 -9.82 -5.87 2.32
C THR A 77 -9.78 -4.98 3.57
N LEU A 78 -8.62 -4.41 3.86
CA LEU A 78 -8.47 -3.45 4.96
C LEU A 78 -9.48 -2.31 4.87
N THR A 79 -9.66 -1.73 3.68
CA THR A 79 -10.60 -0.61 3.44
C THR A 79 -12.04 -1.04 3.66
N GLY A 80 -12.47 -2.17 3.08
CA GLY A 80 -13.84 -2.68 3.22
C GLY A 80 -14.19 -3.04 4.66
N LEU A 81 -13.28 -3.73 5.38
CA LEU A 81 -13.50 -4.07 6.80
C LEU A 81 -13.50 -2.83 7.70
N THR A 82 -12.66 -1.84 7.40
CA THR A 82 -12.67 -0.55 8.11
C THR A 82 -14.02 0.15 7.92
N ALA A 83 -14.56 0.15 6.70
CA ALA A 83 -15.87 0.73 6.40
C ALA A 83 -16.99 0.05 7.21
N VAL A 84 -17.01 -1.27 7.26
CA VAL A 84 -17.98 -2.03 8.07
C VAL A 84 -17.85 -1.68 9.56
N ARG A 85 -16.62 -1.56 10.08
CA ARG A 85 -16.40 -1.23 11.48
C ARG A 85 -16.81 0.18 11.83
N LEU A 86 -16.47 1.16 10.97
CA LEU A 86 -16.87 2.57 11.17
C LEU A 86 -18.39 2.75 11.07
N ASN A 87 -19.03 2.09 10.11
CA ASN A 87 -20.49 2.11 10.00
C ASN A 87 -21.17 1.65 11.30
N LYS A 88 -20.67 0.55 11.91
CA LYS A 88 -21.18 0.05 13.21
C LYS A 88 -20.90 1.01 14.36
N LEU A 89 -19.77 1.69 14.38
CA LEU A 89 -19.40 2.60 15.46
C LEU A 89 -20.11 3.96 15.37
N LEU A 90 -20.23 4.49 14.16
CA LEU A 90 -20.74 5.85 13.90
C LEU A 90 -22.24 5.84 13.59
N GLY A 91 -22.81 4.72 13.18
CA GLY A 91 -24.21 4.59 12.74
C GLY A 91 -24.52 5.32 11.42
N CYS A 92 -23.53 5.91 10.76
CA CYS A 92 -23.66 6.63 9.49
C CYS A 92 -23.44 5.73 8.28
N SER A 93 -23.83 6.19 7.09
CA SER A 93 -23.45 5.55 5.84
C SER A 93 -21.95 5.72 5.61
N VAL A 94 -21.24 4.65 5.23
CA VAL A 94 -19.80 4.68 4.94
C VAL A 94 -19.57 4.23 3.51
N ASN A 95 -19.16 5.16 2.67
CA ASN A 95 -18.70 4.90 1.31
C ASN A 95 -17.21 4.56 1.36
N TRP A 96 -16.77 3.62 0.56
CA TRP A 96 -15.37 3.30 0.46
C TRP A 96 -14.95 3.02 -0.98
N LYS A 97 -13.73 3.42 -1.31
CA LYS A 97 -13.10 3.20 -2.62
C LYS A 97 -11.64 2.82 -2.43
N ILE A 98 -11.14 1.98 -3.31
CA ILE A 98 -9.75 1.53 -3.32
C ILE A 98 -9.11 1.96 -4.64
N LEU A 99 -8.01 2.69 -4.55
CA LEU A 99 -7.11 3.00 -5.65
C LEU A 99 -5.78 2.31 -5.36
N ALA A 100 -5.64 1.09 -5.85
CA ALA A 100 -4.49 0.25 -5.57
C ALA A 100 -4.24 -0.75 -6.70
N GLU A 101 -2.97 -1.05 -6.96
CA GLU A 101 -2.55 -2.05 -7.94
C GLU A 101 -1.37 -2.85 -7.43
N SER A 102 -1.31 -4.14 -7.81
CA SER A 102 -0.16 -4.99 -7.48
C SER A 102 1.10 -4.53 -8.23
N GLY A 103 2.20 -4.36 -7.50
CA GLY A 103 3.47 -3.89 -8.09
C GLY A 103 3.60 -2.36 -8.17
N LEU A 104 2.59 -1.60 -7.72
CA LEU A 104 2.58 -0.15 -7.78
C LEU A 104 3.67 0.46 -6.89
N SER A 105 4.44 1.41 -7.41
CA SER A 105 5.34 2.27 -6.63
C SER A 105 4.61 3.56 -6.21
N LEU A 106 5.13 4.24 -5.19
CA LEU A 106 4.54 5.48 -4.70
C LEU A 106 4.50 6.59 -5.76
N LYS A 107 5.49 6.63 -6.66
CA LYS A 107 5.49 7.55 -7.81
C LYS A 107 4.29 7.30 -8.73
N ASN A 108 4.01 6.03 -9.02
CA ASN A 108 2.91 5.64 -9.89
C ASN A 108 1.56 5.80 -9.20
N LEU A 109 1.48 5.58 -7.88
CA LEU A 109 0.28 5.89 -7.09
C LEU A 109 -0.09 7.38 -7.21
N ASN A 110 0.88 8.29 -7.10
CA ASN A 110 0.64 9.73 -7.27
C ASN A 110 0.07 10.09 -8.65
N LYS A 111 0.44 9.33 -9.69
CA LYS A 111 -0.15 9.48 -11.02
C LYS A 111 -1.60 8.99 -11.01
N LEU A 112 -1.86 7.81 -10.45
CA LEU A 112 -3.19 7.21 -10.36
C LEU A 112 -4.17 8.11 -9.58
N ILE A 113 -3.73 8.69 -8.47
CA ILE A 113 -4.53 9.64 -7.68
C ILE A 113 -4.92 10.84 -8.55
N ARG A 114 -3.98 11.46 -9.25
CA ARG A 114 -4.26 12.63 -10.12
C ARG A 114 -5.24 12.33 -11.26
N GLU A 115 -5.25 11.10 -11.74
CA GLU A 115 -6.12 10.68 -12.84
C GLU A 115 -7.52 10.26 -12.38
N GLN A 116 -7.68 9.85 -11.12
CA GLN A 116 -8.90 9.18 -10.65
C GLN A 116 -9.51 9.75 -9.36
N SER A 117 -8.86 10.70 -8.69
CA SER A 117 -9.39 11.22 -7.43
C SER A 117 -9.93 12.64 -7.60
N ASP A 118 -11.23 12.73 -7.81
CA ASP A 118 -12.03 13.95 -7.62
C ASP A 118 -12.82 13.89 -6.28
N GLU A 119 -12.51 12.95 -5.41
CA GLU A 119 -13.35 12.65 -4.25
C GLU A 119 -12.74 13.19 -2.96
N ASN A 120 -13.55 13.95 -2.20
CA ASN A 120 -13.25 14.31 -0.82
C ASN A 120 -13.36 13.07 0.06
N ALA A 121 -12.26 12.65 0.68
CA ALA A 121 -12.24 11.55 1.63
C ALA A 121 -12.12 12.08 3.06
N ASP A 122 -12.95 11.58 3.97
CA ASP A 122 -12.86 11.87 5.40
C ASP A 122 -11.73 11.06 6.06
N LEU A 123 -11.39 9.90 5.48
CA LEU A 123 -10.31 9.04 5.93
C LEU A 123 -9.56 8.46 4.74
N VAL A 124 -8.24 8.61 4.75
CA VAL A 124 -7.35 7.97 3.77
C VAL A 124 -6.50 6.90 4.45
N LEU A 125 -6.58 5.67 3.93
CA LEU A 125 -5.75 4.54 4.35
C LEU A 125 -4.66 4.33 3.32
N VAL A 126 -3.40 4.36 3.74
CA VAL A 126 -2.24 4.20 2.83
C VAL A 126 -1.44 2.95 3.20
N SER A 127 -1.22 2.05 2.22
CA SER A 127 -0.36 0.87 2.37
C SER A 127 0.59 0.80 1.19
N MET A 128 1.79 1.38 1.37
CA MET A 128 2.80 1.56 0.31
C MET A 128 4.22 1.40 0.86
N GLY A 129 5.14 1.05 -0.03
CA GLY A 129 6.58 1.10 0.23
C GLY A 129 7.30 -0.21 -0.05
N GLY A 130 6.64 -1.36 -0.04
CA GLY A 130 7.27 -2.64 -0.34
C GLY A 130 7.90 -2.67 -1.73
N ASN A 131 7.15 -2.25 -2.75
CA ASN A 131 7.67 -2.19 -4.12
C ASN A 131 8.78 -1.14 -4.29
N ASP A 132 8.69 -0.01 -3.59
CA ASP A 132 9.74 1.01 -3.61
C ASP A 132 11.05 0.48 -3.04
N VAL A 133 10.99 -0.34 -1.96
CA VAL A 133 12.17 -1.02 -1.39
C VAL A 133 12.77 -2.00 -2.40
N PHE A 134 11.95 -2.84 -3.04
CA PHE A 134 12.43 -3.78 -4.06
C PHE A 134 12.99 -3.09 -5.30
N GLN A 135 12.51 -1.88 -5.63
CA GLN A 135 13.03 -1.06 -6.72
C GLN A 135 14.25 -0.22 -6.29
N LEU A 136 14.71 -0.35 -5.04
CA LEU A 136 15.81 0.43 -4.46
C LEU A 136 15.56 1.94 -4.56
N THR A 137 14.31 2.38 -4.42
CA THR A 137 13.96 3.81 -4.44
C THR A 137 14.68 4.52 -3.30
N PRO A 138 15.49 5.57 -3.58
CA PRO A 138 16.20 6.29 -2.54
C PRO A 138 15.25 6.91 -1.52
N PRO A 139 15.58 6.92 -0.21
CA PRO A 139 14.70 7.40 0.86
C PRO A 139 14.23 8.85 0.66
N TRP A 140 15.07 9.72 0.10
CA TRP A 140 14.69 11.11 -0.18
C TRP A 140 13.69 11.24 -1.33
N VAL A 141 13.78 10.37 -2.36
CA VAL A 141 12.80 10.30 -3.45
C VAL A 141 11.48 9.80 -2.92
N TRP A 142 11.51 8.73 -2.11
CA TRP A 142 10.31 8.18 -1.46
C TRP A 142 9.64 9.23 -0.57
N LYS A 143 10.40 9.95 0.25
CA LYS A 143 9.90 11.05 1.10
C LYS A 143 9.22 12.15 0.29
N ASN A 144 9.80 12.54 -0.86
CA ASN A 144 9.19 13.54 -1.72
C ASN A 144 7.88 13.04 -2.34
N ASN A 145 7.83 11.77 -2.74
CA ASN A 145 6.62 11.17 -3.31
C ASN A 145 5.50 11.04 -2.27
N ILE A 146 5.79 10.67 -1.01
CA ILE A 146 4.75 10.62 0.04
C ILE A 146 4.21 12.00 0.37
N ASN A 147 5.08 13.02 0.43
CA ASN A 147 4.65 14.41 0.63
C ASN A 147 3.75 14.92 -0.51
N THR A 148 3.89 14.37 -1.71
CA THR A 148 3.00 14.69 -2.85
C THR A 148 1.67 13.96 -2.74
N CYS A 149 1.67 12.74 -2.19
CA CYS A 149 0.47 11.93 -2.00
C CYS A 149 -0.51 12.53 -0.97
N VAL A 150 0.02 13.20 0.09
CA VAL A 150 -0.77 13.72 1.21
C VAL A 150 -1.14 15.21 1.08
N LYS A 151 -0.84 15.82 -0.05
CA LYS A 151 -1.25 17.20 -0.41
C LYS A 151 -2.51 17.20 -1.24
#